data_687823fa53bd45551ef92c8e0da88abe
#
_entry.id   687823fa53bd45551ef92c8e0da88abe
#
_cell.length_a   1.000
_cell.length_b   1.000
_cell.length_c   1.000
_cell.angle_alpha   90.00
_cell.angle_beta   90.00
_cell.angle_gamma   90.00
#
_symmetry.space_group_name_H-M   'P 1'
#
loop_
_entity.id
_entity.type
_entity.pdbx_description
1 polymer ?
#
loop_
_entity_poly.entity_id
_entity_poly.type
_entity_poly.pdbx_seq_one_letter_code
_entity_poly.pdbx_strand_id
1 'polypeptide(L)'
;MNMMFKKALSVFLVLITLFGMLIISAAAASYENDLPTVYLAGATQPVYKSGKQVWPVEEEITDILLDNRTELLAAFTTSFMNSDWTVYGNALGKTLDKYYTAGRLDKNGNPKKGTDIKHSAKPKAKTSKFGLKDYMFKYDPRLDPWETAEELSDYIKDVLTATGKKKVNLVGRCMGACFISAYLCRYGRSKVDTVIYYASAAKGSKICSELFSGKIKFDTTTINNYATENMGDDEISALLASVVNVTYTLNMLSMGTEFATDVFEQLSAEVFPSLLRRTYANMPSYWAMVGEEDYEDAKKFVFGGCEKDYAELIKKIDNYHNKVKKPLDSKLKEFKKSGMKVAVIAKYNLPLIPLIESSTVQADGMVSITESSFGAKGAEYGKTLSNTYLASARKKGTIDYISKDLIVDASKCLFPDYTWFIRDIAHDEIPSVIDTLMLKILRSKGQKTVRSFEGYPQFMSYNSTTKKVDPVAEPLPSGTLGGISGLTNLMNIFSSLFKIITNIFLVIFAQQAQ
;
A
#
# COMPACT_ATOMS: atom_id res chain seq x y z
N MET A 1 -22.89 65.44 8.48
CA MET A 1 -21.72 64.62 8.84
C MET A 1 -20.49 65.36 8.32
N ASN A 2 -19.64 65.81 9.21
CA ASN A 2 -18.59 66.83 8.96
C ASN A 2 -17.48 66.25 8.02
N MET A 3 -17.00 67.03 7.07
CA MET A 3 -15.99 66.64 6.06
C MET A 3 -14.71 66.07 6.70
N MET A 4 -14.37 66.54 7.91
CA MET A 4 -13.28 65.97 8.72
C MET A 4 -13.52 64.54 9.14
N PHE A 5 -14.77 64.16 9.50
CA PHE A 5 -15.12 62.81 9.91
C PHE A 5 -15.06 61.81 8.74
N LYS A 6 -15.46 62.26 7.53
CA LYS A 6 -15.30 61.43 6.31
C LYS A 6 -13.85 61.17 5.96
N LYS A 7 -12.98 62.17 6.10
CA LYS A 7 -11.51 62.00 5.87
C LYS A 7 -10.87 61.09 6.92
N ALA A 8 -11.23 61.26 8.20
CA ALA A 8 -10.71 60.38 9.27
C ALA A 8 -11.17 58.92 9.09
N LEU A 9 -12.45 58.69 8.69
CA LEU A 9 -12.98 57.35 8.44
C LEU A 9 -12.30 56.70 7.22
N SER A 10 -12.02 57.47 6.15
CA SER A 10 -11.30 56.94 4.97
C SER A 10 -9.85 56.54 5.29
N VAL A 11 -9.15 57.36 6.09
CA VAL A 11 -7.76 57.03 6.53
C VAL A 11 -7.77 55.79 7.44
N PHE A 12 -8.76 55.66 8.34
CA PHE A 12 -8.91 54.53 9.22
C PHE A 12 -9.19 53.21 8.44
N LEU A 13 -10.06 53.29 7.42
CA LEU A 13 -10.35 52.13 6.52
C LEU A 13 -9.12 51.75 5.69
N VAL A 14 -8.34 52.67 5.19
CA VAL A 14 -7.08 52.42 4.46
C VAL A 14 -6.05 51.79 5.40
N LEU A 15 -5.95 52.25 6.64
CA LEU A 15 -5.06 51.62 7.63
C LEU A 15 -5.48 50.20 7.99
N ILE A 16 -6.79 49.92 8.16
CA ILE A 16 -7.27 48.56 8.40
C ILE A 16 -7.00 47.63 7.22
N THR A 17 -7.19 48.11 5.98
CA THR A 17 -6.87 47.29 4.78
C THR A 17 -5.38 47.05 4.62
N LEU A 18 -4.55 48.04 4.87
CA LEU A 18 -3.07 47.90 4.88
C LEU A 18 -2.60 46.98 6.00
N PHE A 19 -3.17 47.08 7.21
CA PHE A 19 -2.86 46.17 8.32
C PHE A 19 -3.36 44.75 8.05
N GLY A 20 -4.55 44.59 7.45
CA GLY A 20 -5.07 43.29 6.99
C GLY A 20 -4.20 42.65 5.92
N MET A 21 -3.72 43.42 4.93
CA MET A 21 -2.77 42.96 3.91
C MET A 21 -1.38 42.61 4.49
N LEU A 22 -0.91 43.34 5.50
CA LEU A 22 0.35 43.04 6.20
C LEU A 22 0.24 41.78 7.04
N ILE A 23 -0.92 41.54 7.69
CA ILE A 23 -1.15 40.31 8.45
C ILE A 23 -1.27 39.09 7.48
N ILE A 24 -1.97 39.25 6.35
CA ILE A 24 -2.09 38.21 5.33
C ILE A 24 -0.71 37.94 4.68
N SER A 25 0.10 38.98 4.40
CA SER A 25 1.45 38.79 3.87
C SER A 25 2.41 38.21 4.90
N ALA A 26 2.31 38.55 6.19
CA ALA A 26 3.09 37.97 7.27
C ALA A 26 2.73 36.51 7.53
N ALA A 27 1.44 36.16 7.47
CA ALA A 27 0.98 34.76 7.52
C ALA A 27 1.41 33.96 6.29
N ALA A 28 1.39 34.55 5.09
CA ALA A 28 1.91 33.95 3.87
C ALA A 28 3.44 33.79 3.90
N ALA A 29 4.19 34.75 4.48
CA ALA A 29 5.66 34.72 4.59
C ALA A 29 6.17 33.61 5.56
N SER A 30 5.32 33.07 6.45
CA SER A 30 5.74 32.02 7.39
C SER A 30 5.76 30.60 6.80
N TYR A 31 5.28 30.40 5.56
CA TYR A 31 5.08 29.08 4.94
C TYR A 31 6.16 28.67 3.91
N GLU A 32 7.20 29.47 3.66
CA GLU A 32 8.06 29.18 2.52
C GLU A 32 9.37 28.48 2.85
N ASN A 33 9.30 27.15 2.92
CA ASN A 33 10.41 26.26 2.61
C ASN A 33 10.14 25.66 1.23
N ASP A 34 10.46 26.43 0.17
CA ASP A 34 10.22 26.01 -1.21
C ASP A 34 11.38 25.14 -1.70
N LEU A 35 11.29 23.85 -1.43
CA LEU A 35 12.24 22.81 -1.86
C LEU A 35 11.60 21.88 -2.87
N PRO A 36 12.39 21.38 -3.86
CA PRO A 36 11.90 20.40 -4.81
C PRO A 36 11.51 19.12 -4.10
N THR A 37 10.43 18.52 -4.56
CA THR A 37 9.92 17.23 -4.03
C THR A 37 10.19 16.12 -5.02
N VAL A 38 10.93 15.10 -4.61
CA VAL A 38 11.06 13.85 -5.35
C VAL A 38 9.97 12.89 -4.87
N TYR A 39 9.07 12.55 -5.79
CA TYR A 39 7.89 11.72 -5.53
C TYR A 39 8.10 10.32 -6.11
N LEU A 40 7.86 9.29 -5.30
CA LEU A 40 7.87 7.89 -5.68
C LEU A 40 6.46 7.31 -5.56
N ALA A 41 5.90 6.90 -6.70
CA ALA A 41 4.61 6.22 -6.74
C ALA A 41 4.71 4.77 -6.20
N GLY A 42 3.59 4.07 -6.14
CA GLY A 42 3.52 2.65 -5.77
C GLY A 42 3.96 1.71 -6.91
N ALA A 43 3.55 0.44 -6.80
CA ALA A 43 3.97 -0.68 -7.66
C ALA A 43 3.42 -0.65 -9.11
N THR A 44 2.65 0.38 -9.48
CA THR A 44 1.90 0.42 -10.75
C THR A 44 2.71 0.85 -11.98
N GLN A 45 4.04 1.01 -11.87
CA GLN A 45 4.85 1.42 -13.03
C GLN A 45 4.99 0.27 -14.02
N PRO A 46 4.59 0.47 -15.30
CA PRO A 46 4.68 -0.58 -16.30
C PRO A 46 6.11 -0.82 -16.75
N VAL A 47 6.42 -2.09 -17.02
CA VAL A 47 7.67 -2.55 -17.63
C VAL A 47 7.37 -3.08 -19.02
N TYR A 48 8.23 -2.78 -19.95
CA TYR A 48 8.07 -3.11 -21.38
C TYR A 48 9.18 -4.03 -21.85
N LYS A 49 8.86 -4.84 -22.88
CA LYS A 49 9.84 -5.58 -23.67
C LYS A 49 9.47 -5.43 -25.15
N SER A 50 10.39 -4.92 -25.96
CA SER A 50 10.13 -4.63 -27.39
C SER A 50 8.86 -3.80 -27.64
N GLY A 51 8.59 -2.84 -26.75
CA GLY A 51 7.41 -1.95 -26.85
C GLY A 51 6.10 -2.52 -26.30
N LYS A 52 6.02 -3.81 -26.00
CA LYS A 52 4.85 -4.44 -25.37
C LYS A 52 5.01 -4.41 -23.85
N GLN A 53 3.95 -4.07 -23.11
CA GLN A 53 3.93 -4.18 -21.66
C GLN A 53 4.05 -5.66 -21.25
N VAL A 54 4.92 -5.94 -20.30
CA VAL A 54 5.15 -7.29 -19.77
C VAL A 54 4.99 -7.35 -18.25
N TRP A 55 4.81 -6.18 -17.60
CA TRP A 55 4.51 -6.07 -16.18
C TRP A 55 3.80 -4.74 -15.87
N PRO A 56 2.76 -4.72 -15.03
CA PRO A 56 1.97 -5.91 -14.69
C PRO A 56 1.43 -6.60 -15.95
N VAL A 57 1.10 -7.88 -15.84
CA VAL A 57 0.49 -8.64 -16.95
C VAL A 57 -0.87 -8.01 -17.26
N GLU A 58 -1.13 -7.74 -18.54
CA GLU A 58 -2.38 -7.07 -18.98
C GLU A 58 -3.54 -8.05 -19.12
N GLU A 59 -3.23 -9.30 -19.47
CA GLU A 59 -4.25 -10.34 -19.58
C GLU A 59 -4.84 -10.67 -18.21
N GLU A 60 -6.17 -10.72 -18.14
CA GLU A 60 -6.86 -11.11 -16.92
C GLU A 60 -6.59 -12.57 -16.58
N ILE A 61 -6.26 -12.84 -15.32
CA ILE A 61 -5.93 -14.20 -14.87
C ILE A 61 -7.10 -15.16 -15.06
N THR A 62 -8.33 -14.65 -14.98
CA THR A 62 -9.56 -15.41 -15.24
C THR A 62 -9.57 -15.97 -16.64
N ASP A 63 -9.29 -15.12 -17.65
CA ASP A 63 -9.26 -15.54 -19.04
C ASP A 63 -8.16 -16.56 -19.28
N ILE A 64 -6.98 -16.34 -18.70
CA ILE A 64 -5.86 -17.28 -18.75
C ILE A 64 -6.27 -18.67 -18.27
N LEU A 65 -6.97 -18.74 -17.13
CA LEU A 65 -7.38 -20.01 -16.55
C LEU A 65 -8.52 -20.65 -17.33
N LEU A 66 -9.50 -19.87 -17.80
CA LEU A 66 -10.60 -20.34 -18.63
C LEU A 66 -10.13 -20.92 -19.97
N ASP A 67 -9.17 -20.27 -20.62
CA ASP A 67 -8.59 -20.74 -21.88
C ASP A 67 -7.85 -22.09 -21.73
N ASN A 68 -7.35 -22.38 -20.53
CA ASN A 68 -6.64 -23.62 -20.22
C ASN A 68 -7.46 -24.60 -19.37
N ARG A 69 -8.78 -24.36 -19.20
CA ARG A 69 -9.66 -25.12 -18.28
C ARG A 69 -9.63 -26.63 -18.48
N THR A 70 -9.60 -27.12 -19.70
CA THR A 70 -9.61 -28.57 -19.98
C THR A 70 -8.36 -29.26 -19.45
N GLU A 71 -7.16 -28.66 -19.68
CA GLU A 71 -5.89 -29.21 -19.15
C GLU A 71 -5.84 -29.13 -17.62
N LEU A 72 -6.27 -27.99 -17.07
CA LEU A 72 -6.29 -27.78 -15.62
C LEU A 72 -7.26 -28.73 -14.91
N LEU A 73 -8.45 -28.96 -15.47
CA LEU A 73 -9.41 -29.89 -14.90
C LEU A 73 -8.93 -31.35 -14.96
N ALA A 74 -8.35 -31.79 -16.08
CA ALA A 74 -7.78 -33.12 -16.20
C ALA A 74 -6.65 -33.34 -15.18
N ALA A 75 -5.77 -32.34 -15.02
CA ALA A 75 -4.70 -32.39 -14.04
C ALA A 75 -5.23 -32.40 -12.60
N PHE A 76 -6.27 -31.61 -12.30
CA PHE A 76 -6.93 -31.61 -11.00
C PHE A 76 -7.54 -33.00 -10.67
N THR A 77 -8.34 -33.57 -11.60
CA THR A 77 -8.94 -34.87 -11.42
C THR A 77 -7.88 -35.95 -11.16
N THR A 78 -6.77 -35.92 -11.92
CA THR A 78 -5.64 -36.83 -11.73
C THR A 78 -5.02 -36.68 -10.35
N SER A 79 -4.76 -35.44 -9.92
CA SER A 79 -4.19 -35.12 -8.60
C SER A 79 -5.11 -35.62 -7.48
N PHE A 80 -6.39 -35.33 -7.60
CA PHE A 80 -7.41 -35.76 -6.64
C PHE A 80 -7.47 -37.27 -6.50
N MET A 81 -7.54 -38.03 -7.62
CA MET A 81 -7.61 -39.47 -7.61
C MET A 81 -6.36 -40.14 -7.03
N ASN A 82 -5.19 -39.53 -7.19
CA ASN A 82 -3.91 -40.07 -6.76
C ASN A 82 -3.42 -39.48 -5.43
N SER A 83 -4.11 -38.50 -4.86
CA SER A 83 -3.66 -37.70 -3.71
C SER A 83 -2.24 -37.09 -3.94
N ASP A 84 -1.97 -36.68 -5.18
CA ASP A 84 -0.71 -36.07 -5.59
C ASP A 84 -0.95 -34.74 -6.30
N TRP A 85 -0.84 -33.64 -5.57
CA TRP A 85 -1.13 -32.29 -6.06
C TRP A 85 -0.01 -31.72 -6.96
N THR A 86 1.10 -32.41 -7.10
CA THR A 86 2.21 -31.99 -7.99
C THR A 86 1.79 -31.96 -9.46
N VAL A 87 0.88 -32.87 -9.88
CA VAL A 87 0.36 -32.93 -11.26
C VAL A 87 -0.40 -31.64 -11.58
N TYR A 88 -1.33 -31.24 -10.70
CA TYR A 88 -2.09 -30.01 -10.85
C TYR A 88 -1.21 -28.77 -10.76
N GLY A 89 -0.28 -28.74 -9.80
CA GLY A 89 0.67 -27.66 -9.63
C GLY A 89 1.54 -27.44 -10.87
N ASN A 90 1.97 -28.52 -11.53
CA ASN A 90 2.73 -28.46 -12.76
C ASN A 90 1.92 -27.92 -13.95
N ALA A 91 0.65 -28.35 -14.10
CA ALA A 91 -0.24 -27.85 -15.14
C ALA A 91 -0.50 -26.35 -14.97
N LEU A 92 -0.84 -25.93 -13.74
CA LEU A 92 -1.05 -24.53 -13.39
C LEU A 92 0.21 -23.70 -13.60
N GLY A 93 1.38 -24.23 -13.18
CA GLY A 93 2.66 -23.57 -13.38
C GLY A 93 2.99 -23.34 -14.86
N LYS A 94 2.75 -24.32 -15.73
CA LYS A 94 2.91 -24.18 -17.19
C LYS A 94 1.96 -23.11 -17.76
N THR A 95 0.73 -23.10 -17.30
CA THR A 95 -0.26 -22.08 -17.69
C THR A 95 0.23 -20.69 -17.34
N LEU A 96 0.64 -20.46 -16.10
CA LEU A 96 1.16 -19.16 -15.65
C LEU A 96 2.44 -18.75 -16.38
N ASP A 97 3.33 -19.69 -16.67
CA ASP A 97 4.59 -19.38 -17.38
C ASP A 97 4.35 -18.77 -18.77
N LYS A 98 3.23 -19.07 -19.45
CA LYS A 98 2.91 -18.47 -20.76
C LYS A 98 2.80 -16.93 -20.67
N TYR A 99 2.32 -16.42 -19.55
CA TYR A 99 2.00 -15.00 -19.34
C TYR A 99 3.05 -14.27 -18.49
N TYR A 100 3.49 -14.88 -17.41
CA TYR A 100 4.39 -14.23 -16.46
C TYR A 100 5.87 -14.30 -16.85
N THR A 101 6.27 -15.24 -17.73
CA THR A 101 7.69 -15.43 -18.07
C THR A 101 8.36 -14.19 -18.65
N ALA A 102 7.66 -13.38 -19.44
CA ALA A 102 8.21 -12.17 -20.04
C ALA A 102 8.50 -11.08 -19.02
N GLY A 103 7.59 -10.89 -18.06
CA GLY A 103 7.67 -9.85 -17.02
C GLY A 103 8.37 -10.30 -15.72
N ARG A 104 8.54 -11.61 -15.51
CA ARG A 104 9.18 -12.15 -14.30
C ARG A 104 10.69 -11.92 -14.33
N LEU A 105 11.29 -11.56 -13.19
CA LEU A 105 12.74 -11.56 -13.00
C LEU A 105 13.30 -12.99 -13.06
N ASP A 106 14.61 -13.12 -13.23
CA ASP A 106 15.29 -14.42 -13.12
C ASP A 106 15.36 -14.90 -11.66
N LYS A 107 15.90 -16.09 -11.44
CA LYS A 107 16.03 -16.68 -10.10
C LYS A 107 17.01 -15.93 -9.17
N ASN A 108 17.78 -15.01 -9.71
CA ASN A 108 18.68 -14.15 -8.95
C ASN A 108 18.06 -12.76 -8.66
N GLY A 109 16.81 -12.54 -9.07
CA GLY A 109 16.13 -11.25 -8.92
C GLY A 109 16.63 -10.18 -9.88
N ASN A 110 17.15 -10.57 -11.06
CA ASN A 110 17.61 -9.65 -12.09
C ASN A 110 16.60 -9.55 -13.25
N PRO A 111 16.49 -8.38 -13.90
CA PRO A 111 15.62 -8.20 -15.05
C PRO A 111 16.13 -9.01 -16.25
N LYS A 112 15.21 -9.56 -17.02
CA LYS A 112 15.55 -10.23 -18.26
C LYS A 112 16.02 -9.23 -19.30
N LYS A 113 16.99 -9.63 -20.14
CA LYS A 113 17.53 -8.79 -21.21
C LYS A 113 16.41 -8.23 -22.09
N GLY A 114 16.46 -6.91 -22.33
CA GLY A 114 15.53 -6.19 -23.20
C GLY A 114 14.23 -5.79 -22.51
N THR A 115 14.09 -5.98 -21.18
CA THR A 115 13.02 -5.33 -20.42
C THR A 115 13.46 -3.95 -19.97
N ASP A 116 12.56 -2.98 -20.02
CA ASP A 116 12.82 -1.58 -19.69
C ASP A 116 11.57 -0.89 -19.14
N ILE A 117 11.77 0.25 -18.50
CA ILE A 117 10.70 1.12 -17.99
C ILE A 117 10.72 2.46 -18.74
N LYS A 118 9.64 3.22 -18.63
CA LYS A 118 9.70 4.64 -18.99
C LYS A 118 10.49 5.39 -17.90
N HIS A 119 11.75 5.71 -18.20
CA HIS A 119 12.64 6.40 -17.26
C HIS A 119 12.10 7.74 -16.76
N SER A 120 12.63 8.19 -15.63
CA SER A 120 12.37 9.52 -15.09
C SER A 120 12.77 10.59 -16.11
N ALA A 121 11.94 11.61 -16.25
CA ALA A 121 12.33 12.77 -17.06
C ALA A 121 13.55 13.45 -16.44
N LYS A 122 14.48 13.92 -17.27
CA LYS A 122 15.63 14.70 -16.80
C LYS A 122 15.12 15.94 -16.04
N PRO A 123 15.57 16.17 -14.81
CA PRO A 123 15.13 17.31 -14.02
C PRO A 123 15.45 18.64 -14.72
N LYS A 124 14.51 19.59 -14.64
CA LYS A 124 14.66 20.94 -15.18
C LYS A 124 14.50 21.97 -14.08
N ALA A 125 15.15 23.10 -14.23
CA ALA A 125 14.91 24.26 -13.39
C ALA A 125 13.45 24.71 -13.48
N LYS A 126 12.95 25.30 -12.40
CA LYS A 126 11.60 25.83 -12.32
C LYS A 126 11.63 27.24 -11.74
N THR A 127 10.90 28.16 -12.35
CA THR A 127 10.77 29.55 -11.92
C THR A 127 9.59 29.78 -10.98
N SER A 128 8.59 28.87 -11.01
CA SER A 128 7.44 28.89 -10.10
C SER A 128 7.69 28.03 -8.85
N LYS A 129 6.81 28.13 -7.85
CA LYS A 129 6.85 27.29 -6.65
C LYS A 129 6.80 25.79 -7.03
N PHE A 130 7.56 24.98 -6.29
CA PHE A 130 7.60 23.54 -6.51
C PHE A 130 6.27 22.90 -6.13
N GLY A 131 5.76 22.06 -7.04
CA GLY A 131 4.61 21.19 -6.83
C GLY A 131 5.02 19.85 -6.21
N LEU A 132 4.01 19.06 -5.82
CA LEU A 132 4.21 17.76 -5.19
C LEU A 132 4.85 16.73 -6.14
N LYS A 133 4.50 16.77 -7.43
CA LYS A 133 4.87 15.77 -8.45
C LYS A 133 5.72 16.35 -9.59
N ASP A 134 6.45 17.46 -9.34
CA ASP A 134 7.30 18.07 -10.38
C ASP A 134 8.50 17.18 -10.73
N TYR A 135 9.01 16.42 -9.78
CA TYR A 135 10.13 15.49 -9.98
C TYR A 135 9.69 14.08 -9.57
N MET A 136 9.16 13.35 -10.55
CA MET A 136 8.72 11.97 -10.38
C MET A 136 9.91 11.03 -10.63
N PHE A 137 10.36 10.32 -9.60
CA PHE A 137 11.32 9.23 -9.80
C PHE A 137 10.57 7.97 -10.22
N LYS A 138 10.87 7.52 -11.44
CA LYS A 138 10.35 6.26 -11.98
C LYS A 138 11.39 5.17 -11.78
N TYR A 139 10.96 4.03 -11.34
CA TYR A 139 11.79 2.87 -11.04
C TYR A 139 11.09 1.60 -11.51
N ASP A 140 11.85 0.54 -11.74
CA ASP A 140 11.27 -0.78 -12.00
C ASP A 140 10.71 -1.34 -10.67
N PRO A 141 9.38 -1.53 -10.55
CA PRO A 141 8.75 -1.92 -9.29
C PRO A 141 9.05 -3.35 -8.85
N ARG A 142 9.80 -4.12 -9.66
CA ARG A 142 10.17 -5.51 -9.37
C ARG A 142 11.53 -5.63 -8.70
N LEU A 143 12.41 -4.62 -8.88
CA LEU A 143 13.82 -4.68 -8.49
C LEU A 143 14.07 -4.47 -7.00
N ASP A 144 15.29 -4.75 -6.57
CA ASP A 144 15.73 -4.54 -5.19
C ASP A 144 15.77 -3.05 -4.84
N PRO A 145 14.99 -2.62 -3.84
CA PRO A 145 15.01 -1.23 -3.40
C PRO A 145 16.38 -0.75 -2.89
N TRP A 146 17.21 -1.66 -2.34
CA TRP A 146 18.55 -1.31 -1.90
C TRP A 146 19.48 -0.99 -3.07
N GLU A 147 19.41 -1.77 -4.15
CA GLU A 147 20.19 -1.51 -5.38
C GLU A 147 19.67 -0.24 -6.06
N THR A 148 18.35 -0.11 -6.26
CA THR A 148 17.69 1.06 -6.88
C THR A 148 17.89 2.36 -6.09
N ALA A 149 18.22 2.29 -4.80
CA ALA A 149 18.56 3.47 -4.01
C ALA A 149 19.75 4.26 -4.59
N GLU A 150 20.62 3.64 -5.39
CA GLU A 150 21.70 4.32 -6.09
C GLU A 150 21.17 5.22 -7.21
N GLU A 151 20.29 4.70 -8.06
CA GLU A 151 19.63 5.47 -9.11
C GLU A 151 18.82 6.64 -8.53
N LEU A 152 18.12 6.41 -7.40
CA LEU A 152 17.42 7.47 -6.68
C LEU A 152 18.39 8.54 -6.15
N SER A 153 19.57 8.12 -5.65
CA SER A 153 20.59 9.06 -5.20
C SER A 153 21.11 9.94 -6.33
N ASP A 154 21.32 9.37 -7.52
CA ASP A 154 21.77 10.12 -8.69
C ASP A 154 20.67 11.06 -9.21
N TYR A 155 19.42 10.59 -9.27
CA TYR A 155 18.29 11.45 -9.62
C TYR A 155 18.13 12.63 -8.65
N ILE A 156 18.31 12.43 -7.34
CA ILE A 156 18.31 13.51 -6.34
C ILE A 156 19.44 14.50 -6.62
N LYS A 157 20.65 14.05 -6.98
CA LYS A 157 21.76 14.95 -7.36
C LYS A 157 21.39 15.79 -8.59
N ASP A 158 20.76 15.18 -9.59
CA ASP A 158 20.31 15.88 -10.80
C ASP A 158 19.24 16.93 -10.48
N VAL A 159 18.26 16.61 -9.60
CA VAL A 159 17.26 17.58 -9.13
C VAL A 159 17.92 18.75 -8.40
N LEU A 160 18.87 18.47 -7.51
CA LEU A 160 19.60 19.51 -6.77
C LEU A 160 20.42 20.41 -7.71
N THR A 161 21.09 19.81 -8.70
CA THR A 161 21.84 20.55 -9.73
C THR A 161 20.93 21.43 -10.57
N ALA A 162 19.81 20.88 -11.07
CA ALA A 162 18.87 21.61 -11.90
C ALA A 162 18.17 22.76 -11.16
N THR A 163 17.93 22.60 -9.86
CA THR A 163 17.18 23.59 -9.06
C THR A 163 18.07 24.55 -8.27
N GLY A 164 19.38 24.29 -8.16
CA GLY A 164 20.30 25.06 -7.31
C GLY A 164 20.02 24.91 -5.81
N LYS A 165 19.15 23.98 -5.41
CA LYS A 165 18.82 23.76 -3.99
C LYS A 165 19.81 22.79 -3.34
N LYS A 166 19.93 22.86 -2.02
CA LYS A 166 20.84 21.97 -1.23
C LYS A 166 20.14 20.72 -0.70
N LYS A 167 18.81 20.72 -0.65
CA LYS A 167 17.99 19.61 -0.15
C LYS A 167 16.75 19.44 -1.00
N VAL A 168 16.20 18.22 -0.96
CA VAL A 168 14.90 17.86 -1.52
C VAL A 168 13.95 17.44 -0.40
N ASN A 169 12.66 17.41 -0.71
CA ASN A 169 11.68 16.65 0.02
C ASN A 169 11.50 15.29 -0.66
N LEU A 170 11.17 14.26 0.11
CA LEU A 170 10.83 12.94 -0.40
C LEU A 170 9.38 12.60 -0.05
N VAL A 171 8.63 12.08 -1.00
CA VAL A 171 7.29 11.52 -0.78
C VAL A 171 7.25 10.11 -1.33
N GLY A 172 7.05 9.14 -0.46
CA GLY A 172 6.92 7.73 -0.81
C GLY A 172 5.51 7.24 -0.58
N ARG A 173 4.84 6.80 -1.67
CA ARG A 173 3.53 6.19 -1.60
C ARG A 173 3.67 4.68 -1.73
N CYS A 174 2.95 3.91 -0.88
CA CYS A 174 2.87 2.46 -0.98
C CYS A 174 4.28 1.82 -1.01
N MET A 175 4.57 0.99 -2.01
CA MET A 175 5.90 0.41 -2.28
C MET A 175 6.99 1.49 -2.47
N GLY A 176 6.67 2.67 -3.01
CA GLY A 176 7.65 3.78 -3.13
C GLY A 176 8.28 4.19 -1.80
N ALA A 177 7.57 3.95 -0.69
CA ALA A 177 8.10 4.14 0.66
C ALA A 177 9.24 3.17 1.01
N CYS A 178 9.25 1.95 0.45
CA CYS A 178 10.36 0.99 0.62
C CYS A 178 11.64 1.52 -0.04
N PHE A 179 11.53 2.11 -1.23
CA PHE A 179 12.67 2.69 -1.96
C PHE A 179 13.24 3.93 -1.27
N ILE A 180 12.36 4.80 -0.75
CA ILE A 180 12.81 5.94 0.08
C ILE A 180 13.50 5.46 1.34
N SER A 181 12.98 4.44 2.00
CA SER A 181 13.59 3.86 3.20
C SER A 181 14.97 3.29 2.91
N ALA A 182 15.12 2.58 1.78
CA ALA A 182 16.42 2.08 1.32
C ALA A 182 17.40 3.22 1.06
N TYR A 183 16.97 4.28 0.37
CA TYR A 183 17.80 5.47 0.15
C TYR A 183 18.27 6.10 1.48
N LEU A 184 17.35 6.32 2.41
CA LEU A 184 17.68 6.92 3.71
C LEU A 184 18.63 6.05 4.53
N CYS A 185 18.43 4.73 4.54
CA CYS A 185 19.32 3.80 5.23
C CYS A 185 20.71 3.71 4.59
N ARG A 186 20.82 3.85 3.26
CA ARG A 186 22.08 3.72 2.51
C ARG A 186 22.88 5.02 2.45
N TYR A 187 22.21 6.15 2.25
CA TYR A 187 22.84 7.45 1.99
C TYR A 187 22.61 8.50 3.08
N GLY A 188 21.75 8.18 4.05
CA GLY A 188 21.40 9.10 5.13
C GLY A 188 20.55 10.28 4.68
N ARG A 189 20.39 11.25 5.57
CA ARG A 189 19.45 12.37 5.41
C ARG A 189 20.06 13.68 4.91
N SER A 190 21.36 13.76 4.65
CA SER A 190 22.06 15.03 4.41
C SER A 190 21.43 15.89 3.30
N LYS A 191 20.91 15.24 2.26
CA LYS A 191 20.22 15.89 1.13
C LYS A 191 18.69 15.96 1.29
N VAL A 192 18.13 15.52 2.42
CA VAL A 192 16.69 15.45 2.65
C VAL A 192 16.28 16.43 3.75
N ASP A 193 15.24 17.21 3.51
CA ASP A 193 14.63 18.11 4.47
C ASP A 193 13.40 17.48 5.14
N THR A 194 12.49 16.98 4.34
CA THR A 194 11.24 16.38 4.79
C THR A 194 11.01 15.04 4.09
N VAL A 195 10.54 14.04 4.83
CA VAL A 195 10.01 12.78 4.26
C VAL A 195 8.54 12.65 4.62
N ILE A 196 7.71 12.30 3.63
CA ILE A 196 6.31 11.91 3.84
C ILE A 196 6.15 10.45 3.42
N TYR A 197 5.64 9.63 4.33
CA TYR A 197 5.18 8.28 4.10
C TYR A 197 3.66 8.30 3.92
N TYR A 198 3.18 8.03 2.69
CA TYR A 198 1.76 8.07 2.36
C TYR A 198 1.25 6.68 2.00
N ALA A 199 0.25 6.17 2.74
CA ALA A 199 -0.26 4.80 2.60
C ALA A 199 0.89 3.79 2.44
N SER A 200 1.84 3.83 3.35
CA SER A 200 3.19 3.29 3.23
C SER A 200 3.23 1.78 3.45
N ALA A 201 3.92 1.04 2.57
CA ALA A 201 4.27 -0.36 2.77
C ALA A 201 5.70 -0.56 3.35
N ALA A 202 6.37 0.51 3.82
CA ALA A 202 7.74 0.41 4.32
C ALA A 202 7.90 -0.53 5.54
N LYS A 203 6.88 -0.64 6.39
CA LYS A 203 6.87 -1.60 7.51
C LYS A 203 6.41 -3.00 7.10
N GLY A 204 5.76 -3.12 5.96
CA GLY A 204 5.21 -4.36 5.44
C GLY A 204 3.83 -4.16 4.82
N SER A 205 3.25 -5.26 4.36
CA SER A 205 1.86 -5.44 3.99
C SER A 205 1.44 -6.84 4.43
N LYS A 206 0.38 -6.97 5.20
CA LYS A 206 -0.13 -8.29 5.63
C LYS A 206 -0.44 -9.20 4.44
N ILE A 207 -0.89 -8.62 3.32
CA ILE A 207 -1.11 -9.39 2.09
C ILE A 207 0.20 -10.04 1.62
N CYS A 208 1.29 -9.28 1.49
CA CYS A 208 2.58 -9.84 1.10
C CYS A 208 3.11 -10.83 2.14
N SER A 209 3.06 -10.46 3.41
CA SER A 209 3.56 -11.28 4.51
C SER A 209 2.89 -12.64 4.56
N GLU A 210 1.56 -12.67 4.54
CA GLU A 210 0.79 -13.90 4.73
C GLU A 210 0.75 -14.76 3.46
N LEU A 211 0.66 -14.16 2.28
CA LEU A 211 0.79 -14.92 1.03
C LEU A 211 2.17 -15.57 0.90
N PHE A 212 3.24 -14.85 1.25
CA PHE A 212 4.61 -15.40 1.14
C PHE A 212 4.95 -16.39 2.26
N SER A 213 4.27 -16.35 3.40
CA SER A 213 4.44 -17.31 4.49
C SER A 213 3.42 -18.46 4.48
N GLY A 214 2.55 -18.52 3.46
CA GLY A 214 1.55 -19.57 3.34
C GLY A 214 0.40 -19.45 4.34
N LYS A 215 0.25 -18.32 5.02
CA LYS A 215 -0.87 -18.05 5.95
C LYS A 215 -2.13 -17.68 5.17
N ILE A 216 -2.57 -18.61 4.34
CA ILE A 216 -3.74 -18.45 3.48
C ILE A 216 -4.90 -19.16 4.15
N LYS A 217 -6.02 -18.46 4.29
CA LYS A 217 -7.22 -18.99 4.94
C LYS A 217 -8.41 -18.92 4.00
N PHE A 218 -9.11 -20.00 3.85
CA PHE A 218 -10.39 -20.06 3.17
C PHE A 218 -11.52 -19.99 4.20
N ASP A 219 -12.14 -18.81 4.33
CA ASP A 219 -13.26 -18.58 5.26
C ASP A 219 -14.46 -18.06 4.46
N THR A 220 -15.46 -18.93 4.30
CA THR A 220 -16.68 -18.63 3.55
C THR A 220 -17.46 -17.45 4.13
N THR A 221 -17.43 -17.27 5.44
CA THR A 221 -18.13 -16.15 6.11
C THR A 221 -17.44 -14.84 5.78
N THR A 222 -16.11 -14.79 5.88
CA THR A 222 -15.32 -13.60 5.54
C THR A 222 -15.43 -13.25 4.06
N ILE A 223 -15.40 -14.26 3.17
CA ILE A 223 -15.59 -14.08 1.72
C ILE A 223 -16.97 -13.52 1.42
N ASN A 224 -18.02 -14.09 2.02
CA ASN A 224 -19.39 -13.65 1.83
C ASN A 224 -19.60 -12.19 2.32
N ASN A 225 -19.07 -11.86 3.50
CA ASN A 225 -19.14 -10.51 4.04
C ASN A 225 -18.39 -9.52 3.13
N TYR A 226 -17.19 -9.88 2.69
CA TYR A 226 -16.41 -9.07 1.76
C TYR A 226 -17.15 -8.84 0.44
N ALA A 227 -17.74 -9.88 -0.14
CA ALA A 227 -18.56 -9.79 -1.34
C ALA A 227 -19.77 -8.88 -1.11
N THR A 228 -20.51 -9.07 -0.01
CA THR A 228 -21.73 -8.31 0.29
C THR A 228 -21.46 -6.84 0.54
N GLU A 229 -20.35 -6.52 1.19
CA GLU A 229 -20.00 -5.13 1.57
C GLU A 229 -19.33 -4.36 0.43
N ASN A 230 -18.68 -5.07 -0.51
CA ASN A 230 -17.92 -4.45 -1.60
C ASN A 230 -18.53 -4.73 -2.99
N MET A 231 -19.71 -5.34 -3.06
CA MET A 231 -20.37 -5.62 -4.34
C MET A 231 -20.77 -4.32 -5.06
N GLY A 232 -19.88 -3.87 -5.94
CA GLY A 232 -20.22 -3.04 -7.08
C GLY A 232 -20.42 -3.92 -8.32
N ASP A 233 -20.73 -3.32 -9.46
CA ASP A 233 -20.85 -4.01 -10.76
C ASP A 233 -19.47 -4.40 -11.36
N ASP A 234 -18.44 -4.65 -10.52
CA ASP A 234 -17.10 -4.99 -10.97
C ASP A 234 -16.83 -6.50 -11.02
N GLU A 235 -15.83 -6.89 -11.82
CA GLU A 235 -15.45 -8.29 -12.06
C GLU A 235 -15.03 -9.03 -10.78
N ILE A 236 -14.52 -8.34 -9.77
CA ILE A 236 -14.11 -8.93 -8.50
C ILE A 236 -15.33 -9.33 -7.68
N SER A 237 -16.36 -8.48 -7.67
CA SER A 237 -17.64 -8.78 -7.04
C SER A 237 -18.33 -9.99 -7.69
N ALA A 238 -18.30 -10.06 -9.03
CA ALA A 238 -18.81 -11.20 -9.78
C ALA A 238 -18.01 -12.49 -9.47
N LEU A 239 -16.69 -12.37 -9.36
CA LEU A 239 -15.80 -13.48 -9.01
C LEU A 239 -16.05 -13.97 -7.59
N LEU A 240 -16.13 -13.08 -6.60
CA LEU A 240 -16.44 -13.42 -5.22
C LEU A 240 -17.84 -14.02 -5.08
N ALA A 241 -18.83 -13.48 -5.78
CA ALA A 241 -20.17 -14.09 -5.85
C ALA A 241 -20.12 -15.51 -6.43
N SER A 242 -19.27 -15.76 -7.44
CA SER A 242 -19.05 -17.08 -8.00
C SER A 242 -18.46 -18.06 -6.98
N VAL A 243 -17.46 -17.61 -6.19
CA VAL A 243 -16.86 -18.42 -5.11
C VAL A 243 -17.90 -18.75 -4.04
N VAL A 244 -18.70 -17.76 -3.62
CA VAL A 244 -19.78 -17.96 -2.66
C VAL A 244 -20.82 -18.96 -3.18
N ASN A 245 -21.23 -18.83 -4.45
CA ASN A 245 -22.17 -19.75 -5.08
C ASN A 245 -21.62 -21.17 -5.20
N VAL A 246 -20.33 -21.31 -5.56
CA VAL A 246 -19.66 -22.63 -5.60
C VAL A 246 -19.63 -23.25 -4.22
N THR A 247 -19.22 -22.49 -3.20
CA THR A 247 -19.17 -22.97 -1.82
C THR A 247 -20.56 -23.38 -1.32
N TYR A 248 -21.59 -22.57 -1.64
CA TYR A 248 -22.98 -22.90 -1.32
C TYR A 248 -23.44 -24.18 -2.03
N THR A 249 -23.10 -24.34 -3.30
CA THR A 249 -23.41 -25.53 -4.10
C THR A 249 -22.70 -26.76 -3.54
N LEU A 250 -21.45 -26.66 -3.12
CA LEU A 250 -20.70 -27.75 -2.48
C LEU A 250 -21.31 -28.16 -1.13
N ASN A 251 -21.74 -27.20 -0.32
CA ASN A 251 -22.48 -27.48 0.92
C ASN A 251 -23.80 -28.21 0.63
N MET A 252 -24.51 -27.82 -0.43
CA MET A 252 -25.73 -28.48 -0.87
C MET A 252 -25.49 -29.92 -1.39
N LEU A 253 -24.30 -30.17 -1.96
CA LEU A 253 -23.91 -31.51 -2.45
C LEU A 253 -23.32 -32.42 -1.36
N SER A 254 -23.45 -32.05 -0.06
CA SER A 254 -22.93 -32.78 1.10
C SER A 254 -21.44 -33.13 1.08
N MET A 255 -20.67 -32.46 0.22
CA MET A 255 -19.22 -32.41 0.33
C MET A 255 -18.89 -31.30 1.36
N GLY A 256 -18.70 -31.68 2.62
CA GLY A 256 -18.61 -30.73 3.74
C GLY A 256 -17.55 -29.68 3.58
N THR A 257 -17.70 -28.56 4.28
CA THR A 257 -16.69 -27.47 4.39
C THR A 257 -15.30 -27.99 4.79
N GLU A 258 -15.23 -29.08 5.58
CA GLU A 258 -13.98 -29.75 5.95
C GLU A 258 -13.21 -30.25 4.73
N PHE A 259 -13.87 -30.94 3.79
CA PHE A 259 -13.23 -31.44 2.57
C PHE A 259 -12.66 -30.31 1.70
N ALA A 260 -13.41 -29.23 1.49
CA ALA A 260 -12.94 -28.08 0.72
C ALA A 260 -11.74 -27.40 1.41
N THR A 261 -11.75 -27.34 2.74
CA THR A 261 -10.64 -26.81 3.55
C THR A 261 -9.40 -27.71 3.43
N ASP A 262 -9.56 -29.03 3.55
CA ASP A 262 -8.44 -29.98 3.45
C ASP A 262 -7.76 -29.93 2.07
N VAL A 263 -8.55 -29.91 0.99
CA VAL A 263 -8.03 -29.75 -0.38
C VAL A 263 -7.28 -28.42 -0.54
N PHE A 264 -7.84 -27.36 0.03
CA PHE A 264 -7.20 -26.05 -0.03
C PHE A 264 -5.89 -26.00 0.76
N GLU A 265 -5.84 -26.57 1.94
CA GLU A 265 -4.62 -26.64 2.75
C GLU A 265 -3.52 -27.43 2.05
N GLN A 266 -3.85 -28.58 1.43
CA GLN A 266 -2.89 -29.37 0.67
C GLN A 266 -2.39 -28.61 -0.57
N LEU A 267 -3.29 -27.99 -1.35
CA LEU A 267 -2.91 -27.14 -2.49
C LEU A 267 -2.02 -25.97 -2.05
N SER A 268 -2.35 -25.34 -0.94
CA SER A 268 -1.58 -24.21 -0.40
C SER A 268 -0.17 -24.65 -0.01
N ALA A 269 -0.02 -25.81 0.64
CA ALA A 269 1.28 -26.29 1.09
C ALA A 269 2.17 -26.81 -0.07
N GLU A 270 1.61 -27.56 -1.01
CA GLU A 270 2.40 -28.26 -2.03
C GLU A 270 2.59 -27.46 -3.32
N VAL A 271 1.56 -26.69 -3.72
CA VAL A 271 1.54 -26.02 -5.02
C VAL A 271 1.91 -24.54 -4.92
N PHE A 272 1.44 -23.85 -3.92
CA PHE A 272 1.52 -22.40 -3.84
C PHE A 272 2.95 -21.84 -3.78
N PRO A 273 3.93 -22.44 -3.08
CA PRO A 273 5.31 -21.98 -3.12
C PRO A 273 5.89 -21.96 -4.54
N SER A 274 5.57 -23.01 -5.33
CA SER A 274 5.99 -23.08 -6.73
C SER A 274 5.36 -21.98 -7.59
N LEU A 275 4.08 -21.66 -7.36
CA LEU A 275 3.39 -20.58 -8.07
C LEU A 275 3.98 -19.21 -7.73
N LEU A 276 4.29 -18.97 -6.46
CA LEU A 276 4.97 -17.73 -6.03
C LEU A 276 6.31 -17.55 -6.75
N ARG A 277 7.14 -18.60 -6.83
CA ARG A 277 8.42 -18.56 -7.58
C ARG A 277 8.24 -18.33 -9.07
N ARG A 278 7.10 -18.68 -9.63
CA ARG A 278 6.76 -18.44 -11.05
C ARG A 278 6.20 -17.04 -11.30
N THR A 279 5.76 -16.34 -10.26
CA THR A 279 5.10 -15.03 -10.37
C THR A 279 5.88 -13.94 -9.65
N TYR A 280 5.71 -13.78 -8.35
CA TYR A 280 6.14 -12.61 -7.57
C TYR A 280 7.41 -12.85 -6.74
N ALA A 281 7.70 -14.10 -6.34
CA ALA A 281 8.76 -14.35 -5.38
C ALA A 281 10.18 -14.07 -5.91
N ASN A 282 10.36 -13.93 -7.22
CA ASN A 282 11.63 -13.51 -7.81
C ASN A 282 11.85 -11.99 -7.78
N MET A 283 10.91 -11.23 -7.22
CA MET A 283 10.93 -9.76 -7.22
C MET A 283 11.29 -9.23 -5.82
N PRO A 284 12.53 -8.77 -5.59
CA PRO A 284 12.98 -8.32 -4.27
C PRO A 284 12.11 -7.24 -3.64
N SER A 285 11.47 -6.37 -4.44
CA SER A 285 10.58 -5.32 -3.94
C SER A 285 9.35 -5.85 -3.22
N TYR A 286 8.82 -7.01 -3.61
CA TYR A 286 7.71 -7.66 -2.90
C TYR A 286 8.16 -8.22 -1.55
N TRP A 287 9.40 -8.72 -1.47
CA TRP A 287 10.03 -9.11 -0.20
C TRP A 287 10.27 -7.91 0.72
N ALA A 288 10.54 -6.74 0.15
CA ALA A 288 10.62 -5.50 0.92
C ALA A 288 9.28 -5.14 1.61
N MET A 289 8.15 -5.67 1.13
CA MET A 289 6.83 -5.53 1.74
C MET A 289 6.44 -6.68 2.67
N VAL A 290 7.27 -7.72 2.81
CA VAL A 290 7.07 -8.74 3.85
C VAL A 290 7.45 -8.14 5.22
N GLY A 291 6.58 -8.29 6.22
CA GLY A 291 6.80 -7.82 7.58
C GLY A 291 7.98 -8.53 8.25
N GLU A 292 8.57 -7.87 9.25
CA GLU A 292 9.73 -8.43 9.96
C GLU A 292 9.40 -9.75 10.65
N GLU A 293 8.21 -9.82 11.26
CA GLU A 293 7.73 -10.99 12.00
C GLU A 293 7.48 -12.24 11.13
N ASP A 294 7.12 -12.03 9.85
CA ASP A 294 6.77 -13.13 8.92
C ASP A 294 7.95 -13.51 8.01
N TYR A 295 9.07 -12.79 8.06
CA TYR A 295 10.13 -12.86 7.06
C TYR A 295 10.81 -14.24 6.95
N GLU A 296 11.16 -14.84 8.08
CA GLU A 296 11.84 -16.16 8.09
C GLU A 296 10.86 -17.27 7.68
N ASP A 297 9.61 -17.22 8.12
CA ASP A 297 8.57 -18.16 7.71
C ASP A 297 8.31 -18.05 6.20
N ALA A 298 8.25 -16.83 5.67
CA ALA A 298 8.09 -16.59 4.24
C ALA A 298 9.25 -17.19 3.42
N LYS A 299 10.51 -17.00 3.84
CA LYS A 299 11.66 -17.61 3.15
C LYS A 299 11.58 -19.14 3.17
N LYS A 300 11.27 -19.70 4.32
CA LYS A 300 11.12 -21.15 4.48
C LYS A 300 9.99 -21.69 3.59
N PHE A 301 8.85 -21.02 3.55
CA PHE A 301 7.71 -21.42 2.75
C PHE A 301 8.01 -21.33 1.24
N VAL A 302 8.57 -20.22 0.79
CA VAL A 302 8.80 -19.99 -0.65
C VAL A 302 10.00 -20.78 -1.18
N PHE A 303 11.11 -20.86 -0.45
CA PHE A 303 12.38 -21.40 -0.95
C PHE A 303 12.78 -22.72 -0.29
N GLY A 304 12.02 -23.21 0.69
CA GLY A 304 12.37 -24.45 1.39
C GLY A 304 12.66 -25.60 0.44
N GLY A 305 13.84 -26.24 0.59
CA GLY A 305 14.32 -27.32 -0.26
C GLY A 305 14.93 -26.91 -1.62
N CYS A 306 14.90 -25.59 -1.97
CA CYS A 306 15.52 -25.07 -3.19
C CYS A 306 16.34 -23.78 -2.98
N GLU A 307 16.78 -23.53 -1.76
CA GLU A 307 17.49 -22.29 -1.37
C GLU A 307 18.76 -22.06 -2.20
N LYS A 308 19.47 -23.14 -2.55
CA LYS A 308 20.69 -23.06 -3.36
C LYS A 308 20.44 -22.48 -4.74
N ASP A 309 19.27 -22.74 -5.32
CA ASP A 309 18.89 -22.24 -6.64
C ASP A 309 18.58 -20.75 -6.64
N TYR A 310 18.20 -20.20 -5.48
CA TYR A 310 17.82 -18.80 -5.27
C TYR A 310 18.82 -18.03 -4.38
N ALA A 311 20.03 -18.54 -4.19
CA ALA A 311 20.99 -18.00 -3.22
C ALA A 311 21.27 -16.50 -3.41
N GLU A 312 21.43 -16.03 -4.65
CA GLU A 312 21.66 -14.59 -4.91
C GLU A 312 20.42 -13.74 -4.63
N LEU A 313 19.22 -14.23 -4.94
CA LEU A 313 17.98 -13.56 -4.60
C LEU A 313 17.80 -13.48 -3.07
N ILE A 314 18.02 -14.59 -2.37
CA ILE A 314 17.95 -14.65 -0.90
C ILE A 314 18.93 -13.64 -0.29
N LYS A 315 20.15 -13.55 -0.81
CA LYS A 315 21.12 -12.55 -0.37
C LYS A 315 20.64 -11.10 -0.57
N LYS A 316 19.97 -10.78 -1.68
CA LYS A 316 19.39 -9.46 -1.93
C LYS A 316 18.29 -9.14 -0.91
N ILE A 317 17.33 -10.03 -0.74
CA ILE A 317 16.22 -9.82 0.18
C ILE A 317 16.68 -9.76 1.65
N ASP A 318 17.64 -10.61 2.06
CA ASP A 318 18.27 -10.57 3.38
C ASP A 318 19.03 -9.24 3.60
N ASN A 319 19.70 -8.72 2.56
CA ASN A 319 20.38 -7.44 2.62
C ASN A 319 19.38 -6.29 2.91
N TYR A 320 18.26 -6.23 2.17
CA TYR A 320 17.21 -5.26 2.42
C TYR A 320 16.61 -5.43 3.82
N HIS A 321 16.26 -6.64 4.21
CA HIS A 321 15.65 -6.93 5.51
C HIS A 321 16.56 -6.47 6.67
N ASN A 322 17.84 -6.81 6.61
CA ASN A 322 18.80 -6.50 7.68
C ASN A 322 19.25 -5.04 7.70
N LYS A 323 19.42 -4.39 6.52
CA LYS A 323 19.95 -3.03 6.44
C LYS A 323 18.88 -1.95 6.38
N VAL A 324 17.63 -2.31 6.03
CA VAL A 324 16.53 -1.35 5.89
C VAL A 324 15.40 -1.70 6.86
N LYS A 325 14.77 -2.86 6.70
CA LYS A 325 13.56 -3.21 7.45
C LYS A 325 13.77 -3.17 8.96
N LYS A 326 14.72 -3.95 9.48
CA LYS A 326 15.02 -4.03 10.91
C LYS A 326 15.39 -2.69 11.55
N PRO A 327 16.34 -1.90 10.98
CA PRO A 327 16.77 -0.66 11.62
C PRO A 327 15.87 0.55 11.30
N LEU A 328 14.83 0.44 10.48
CA LEU A 328 14.06 1.57 9.94
C LEU A 328 13.56 2.51 11.03
N ASP A 329 12.90 1.99 12.06
CA ASP A 329 12.31 2.79 13.13
C ASP A 329 13.37 3.58 13.90
N SER A 330 14.50 2.94 14.24
CA SER A 330 15.63 3.58 14.94
C SER A 330 16.28 4.64 14.05
N LYS A 331 16.46 4.36 12.77
CA LYS A 331 17.02 5.30 11.79
C LYS A 331 16.12 6.53 11.58
N LEU A 332 14.83 6.35 11.46
CA LEU A 332 13.88 7.46 11.31
C LEU A 332 13.86 8.33 12.58
N LYS A 333 13.92 7.73 13.78
CA LYS A 333 14.07 8.49 15.05
C LYS A 333 15.37 9.29 15.08
N GLU A 334 16.50 8.69 14.70
CA GLU A 334 17.81 9.34 14.61
C GLU A 334 17.78 10.51 13.62
N PHE A 335 17.25 10.31 12.42
CA PHE A 335 17.15 11.34 11.39
C PHE A 335 16.25 12.50 11.83
N LYS A 336 15.10 12.18 12.45
CA LYS A 336 14.21 13.20 13.00
C LYS A 336 14.92 14.02 14.10
N LYS A 337 15.57 13.34 15.05
CA LYS A 337 16.37 14.02 16.11
C LYS A 337 17.45 14.92 15.53
N SER A 338 18.02 14.53 14.40
CA SER A 338 19.05 15.32 13.68
C SER A 338 18.45 16.40 12.77
N GLY A 339 17.14 16.67 12.80
CA GLY A 339 16.48 17.79 12.12
C GLY A 339 15.82 17.47 10.78
N MET A 340 15.73 16.19 10.35
CA MET A 340 14.87 15.81 9.24
C MET A 340 13.41 15.84 9.69
N LYS A 341 12.54 16.45 8.90
CA LYS A 341 11.10 16.45 9.17
C LYS A 341 10.47 15.16 8.66
N VAL A 342 9.55 14.60 9.44
CA VAL A 342 8.84 13.37 9.12
C VAL A 342 7.34 13.58 9.23
N ALA A 343 6.58 13.09 8.26
CA ALA A 343 5.14 12.98 8.35
C ALA A 343 4.68 11.62 7.82
N VAL A 344 3.62 11.10 8.42
CA VAL A 344 2.98 9.86 8.00
C VAL A 344 1.50 10.15 7.74
N ILE A 345 0.98 9.64 6.64
CA ILE A 345 -0.44 9.74 6.30
C ILE A 345 -0.93 8.32 6.00
N ALA A 346 -1.72 7.77 6.89
CA ALA A 346 -2.29 6.44 6.81
C ALA A 346 -3.78 6.51 6.48
N LYS A 347 -4.33 5.44 5.92
CA LYS A 347 -5.74 5.32 5.59
C LYS A 347 -6.35 4.14 6.32
N TYR A 348 -7.65 4.14 6.56
CA TYR A 348 -8.31 3.07 7.27
C TYR A 348 -9.81 2.97 6.96
N ASN A 349 -10.44 1.98 7.56
CA ASN A 349 -11.86 1.62 7.46
C ASN A 349 -12.22 0.85 6.19
N LEU A 350 -11.23 0.14 5.60
CA LEU A 350 -11.45 -0.87 4.58
C LEU A 350 -10.84 -2.19 5.03
N PRO A 351 -11.43 -3.34 4.67
CA PRO A 351 -10.87 -4.65 4.97
C PRO A 351 -9.68 -4.97 4.07
N LEU A 352 -8.89 -5.95 4.45
CA LEU A 352 -7.96 -6.63 3.54
C LEU A 352 -8.69 -7.72 2.74
N ILE A 353 -7.97 -8.34 1.80
CA ILE A 353 -8.51 -9.46 1.01
C ILE A 353 -8.93 -10.62 1.92
N PRO A 354 -10.05 -11.30 1.62
CA PRO A 354 -10.64 -12.30 2.51
C PRO A 354 -9.93 -13.67 2.51
N LEU A 355 -8.79 -13.81 1.85
CA LEU A 355 -8.03 -15.06 1.75
C LEU A 355 -6.79 -15.11 2.65
N ILE A 356 -6.61 -14.16 3.54
CA ILE A 356 -5.51 -14.14 4.50
C ILE A 356 -6.03 -14.16 5.93
N GLU A 357 -5.21 -14.66 6.86
CA GLU A 357 -5.61 -14.74 8.28
C GLU A 357 -5.97 -13.35 8.86
N SER A 358 -5.23 -12.33 8.46
CA SER A 358 -5.43 -10.94 8.90
C SER A 358 -6.52 -10.18 8.10
N SER A 359 -7.43 -10.86 7.42
CA SER A 359 -8.48 -10.24 6.59
C SER A 359 -9.34 -9.21 7.34
N THR A 360 -9.51 -9.36 8.65
CA THR A 360 -10.33 -8.49 9.51
C THR A 360 -9.58 -7.32 10.14
N VAL A 361 -8.30 -7.11 9.84
CA VAL A 361 -7.59 -5.94 10.38
C VAL A 361 -8.01 -4.65 9.67
N GLN A 362 -7.96 -3.54 10.40
CA GLN A 362 -8.18 -2.22 9.80
C GLN A 362 -7.10 -1.90 8.77
N ALA A 363 -7.54 -1.55 7.56
CA ALA A 363 -6.66 -1.27 6.43
C ALA A 363 -7.25 -0.20 5.49
N ASP A 364 -6.57 0.01 4.39
CA ASP A 364 -7.02 0.80 3.24
C ASP A 364 -7.35 -0.09 2.01
N GLY A 365 -7.60 -1.36 2.25
CA GLY A 365 -7.79 -2.39 1.23
C GLY A 365 -6.49 -3.13 0.85
N MET A 366 -5.32 -2.56 1.12
CA MET A 366 -4.01 -3.10 0.68
C MET A 366 -2.96 -3.17 1.78
N VAL A 367 -2.89 -2.15 2.64
CA VAL A 367 -1.92 -2.06 3.73
C VAL A 367 -2.66 -1.82 5.03
N SER A 368 -2.35 -2.60 6.05
CA SER A 368 -2.97 -2.43 7.35
C SER A 368 -2.63 -1.08 7.97
N ILE A 369 -3.51 -0.59 8.82
CA ILE A 369 -3.26 0.67 9.51
C ILE A 369 -2.03 0.61 10.41
N THR A 370 -1.75 -0.55 10.99
CA THR A 370 -0.56 -0.75 11.84
C THR A 370 0.73 -0.56 11.05
N GLU A 371 0.80 -1.13 9.86
CA GLU A 371 1.98 -1.05 8.98
C GLU A 371 2.11 0.34 8.35
N SER A 372 1.02 0.86 7.76
CA SER A 372 1.04 2.15 7.06
C SER A 372 1.28 3.35 7.97
N SER A 373 0.91 3.26 9.26
CA SER A 373 1.10 4.31 10.27
C SER A 373 2.36 4.15 11.12
N PHE A 374 3.15 3.11 10.91
CA PHE A 374 4.29 2.76 11.76
C PHE A 374 3.86 2.45 13.20
N GLY A 375 2.79 1.68 13.39
CA GLY A 375 2.47 1.07 14.66
C GLY A 375 1.13 1.43 15.30
N ALA A 376 0.22 2.19 14.67
CA ALA A 376 -1.10 2.43 15.25
C ALA A 376 -1.82 1.12 15.59
N LYS A 377 -2.58 1.13 16.68
CA LYS A 377 -3.49 0.04 16.99
C LYS A 377 -4.85 0.31 16.34
N GLY A 378 -5.26 -0.56 15.43
CA GLY A 378 -6.63 -0.60 14.91
C GLY A 378 -7.52 -1.58 15.70
N ALA A 379 -8.82 -1.31 15.74
CA ALA A 379 -9.81 -2.32 16.07
C ALA A 379 -9.92 -3.32 14.91
N GLU A 380 -10.61 -4.43 15.06
CA GLU A 380 -10.99 -5.27 13.94
C GLU A 380 -11.95 -4.50 13.01
N TYR A 381 -11.93 -4.81 11.72
CA TYR A 381 -12.84 -4.22 10.75
C TYR A 381 -14.31 -4.44 11.17
N GLY A 382 -15.13 -3.40 11.07
CA GLY A 382 -16.51 -3.41 11.53
C GLY A 382 -16.70 -3.34 13.05
N LYS A 383 -15.60 -3.25 13.84
CA LYS A 383 -15.65 -3.13 15.31
C LYS A 383 -14.98 -1.86 15.80
N THR A 384 -15.18 -1.56 17.08
CA THR A 384 -14.48 -0.51 17.81
C THR A 384 -13.49 -1.09 18.82
N LEU A 385 -12.55 -0.29 19.27
CA LEU A 385 -11.67 -0.63 20.39
C LEU A 385 -12.51 -0.96 21.64
N SER A 386 -12.16 -2.04 22.34
CA SER A 386 -12.95 -2.51 23.47
C SER A 386 -13.00 -1.49 24.62
N ASN A 387 -14.07 -1.53 25.42
CA ASN A 387 -14.22 -0.66 26.59
C ASN A 387 -13.05 -0.81 27.58
N THR A 388 -12.52 -2.03 27.74
CA THR A 388 -11.35 -2.30 28.56
C THR A 388 -10.11 -1.59 28.02
N TYR A 389 -9.91 -1.61 26.69
CA TYR A 389 -8.83 -0.89 26.03
C TYR A 389 -8.95 0.63 26.24
N LEU A 390 -10.15 1.18 26.03
CA LEU A 390 -10.45 2.60 26.21
C LEU A 390 -10.24 3.06 27.67
N ALA A 391 -10.66 2.25 28.65
CA ALA A 391 -10.42 2.52 30.06
C ALA A 391 -8.91 2.54 30.38
N SER A 392 -8.14 1.61 29.83
CA SER A 392 -6.68 1.61 29.95
C SER A 392 -6.03 2.85 29.33
N ALA A 393 -6.50 3.28 28.15
CA ALA A 393 -6.01 4.48 27.48
C ALA A 393 -6.28 5.75 28.32
N ARG A 394 -7.48 5.88 28.90
CA ARG A 394 -7.81 6.98 29.84
C ARG A 394 -6.87 6.99 31.03
N LYS A 395 -6.66 5.83 31.67
CA LYS A 395 -5.74 5.70 32.82
C LYS A 395 -4.29 6.09 32.47
N LYS A 396 -3.86 5.82 31.23
CA LYS A 396 -2.51 6.16 30.72
C LYS A 396 -2.40 7.59 30.17
N GLY A 397 -3.49 8.36 30.11
CA GLY A 397 -3.50 9.70 29.53
C GLY A 397 -3.31 9.74 28.01
N THR A 398 -3.62 8.64 27.30
CA THR A 398 -3.47 8.54 25.83
C THR A 398 -4.79 8.58 25.09
N ILE A 399 -5.89 8.90 25.77
CA ILE A 399 -7.23 8.90 25.17
C ILE A 399 -7.37 9.91 24.02
N ASP A 400 -6.64 11.02 24.05
CA ASP A 400 -6.65 12.05 23.02
C ASP A 400 -6.03 11.59 21.69
N TYR A 401 -5.30 10.48 21.68
CA TYR A 401 -4.78 9.83 20.49
C TYR A 401 -5.72 8.78 19.91
N ILE A 402 -6.89 8.57 20.48
CA ILE A 402 -7.91 7.67 19.97
C ILE A 402 -8.87 8.46 19.08
N SER A 403 -9.13 7.93 17.87
CA SER A 403 -10.11 8.50 16.96
C SER A 403 -11.51 8.54 17.58
N LYS A 404 -12.31 9.54 17.23
CA LYS A 404 -13.68 9.68 17.80
C LYS A 404 -14.61 8.53 17.45
N ASP A 405 -14.36 7.86 16.31
CA ASP A 405 -15.05 6.62 15.91
C ASP A 405 -14.58 5.38 16.69
N LEU A 406 -13.64 5.56 17.63
CA LEU A 406 -13.09 4.50 18.48
C LEU A 406 -12.41 3.36 17.71
N ILE A 407 -11.95 3.60 16.48
CA ILE A 407 -11.34 2.57 15.65
C ILE A 407 -9.81 2.56 15.77
N VAL A 408 -9.16 3.73 15.90
CA VAL A 408 -7.71 3.88 15.81
C VAL A 408 -7.13 4.51 17.06
N ASP A 409 -6.05 3.93 17.60
CA ASP A 409 -5.17 4.54 18.61
C ASP A 409 -3.82 4.91 17.98
N ALA A 410 -3.61 6.20 17.74
CA ALA A 410 -2.38 6.76 17.22
C ALA A 410 -1.23 6.80 18.24
N SER A 411 -1.50 6.63 19.55
CA SER A 411 -0.45 6.66 20.59
C SER A 411 0.62 5.58 20.43
N LYS A 412 0.32 4.56 19.62
CA LYS A 412 1.22 3.44 19.33
C LYS A 412 2.14 3.68 18.13
N CYS A 413 1.88 4.73 17.34
CA CYS A 413 2.72 5.08 16.22
C CYS A 413 4.15 5.44 16.62
N LEU A 414 5.10 5.22 15.71
CA LEU A 414 6.46 5.70 15.85
C LEU A 414 6.53 7.22 16.05
N PHE A 415 5.59 7.95 15.42
CA PHE A 415 5.48 9.40 15.44
C PHE A 415 4.01 9.85 15.65
N PRO A 416 3.43 9.69 16.83
CA PRO A 416 2.00 9.96 17.06
C PRO A 416 1.56 11.35 16.65
N ASP A 417 2.35 12.39 16.99
CA ASP A 417 2.02 13.79 16.68
C ASP A 417 2.25 14.19 15.20
N TYR A 418 2.80 13.29 14.38
CA TYR A 418 3.13 13.53 12.98
C TYR A 418 2.48 12.51 12.04
N THR A 419 1.47 11.78 12.56
CA THR A 419 0.71 10.78 11.80
C THR A 419 -0.73 11.22 11.67
N TRP A 420 -1.18 11.44 10.42
CA TRP A 420 -2.56 11.71 10.04
C TRP A 420 -3.24 10.44 9.59
N PHE A 421 -4.54 10.35 9.83
CA PHE A 421 -5.37 9.21 9.46
C PHE A 421 -6.56 9.67 8.64
N ILE A 422 -6.83 8.97 7.54
CA ILE A 422 -7.94 9.27 6.63
C ILE A 422 -8.83 8.05 6.54
N ARG A 423 -10.07 8.23 6.93
CA ARG A 423 -11.10 7.21 6.91
C ARG A 423 -11.82 7.18 5.55
N ASP A 424 -12.33 6.00 5.16
CA ASP A 424 -13.22 5.78 4.01
C ASP A 424 -12.59 6.16 2.66
N ILE A 425 -11.32 5.78 2.47
CA ILE A 425 -10.61 6.05 1.23
C ILE A 425 -9.74 4.85 0.84
N ALA A 426 -9.90 4.37 -0.39
CA ALA A 426 -9.13 3.25 -0.90
C ALA A 426 -7.63 3.57 -1.08
N HIS A 427 -6.81 2.53 -1.08
CA HIS A 427 -5.34 2.63 -1.13
C HIS A 427 -4.81 3.49 -2.28
N ASP A 428 -5.38 3.35 -3.46
CA ASP A 428 -4.93 4.03 -4.68
C ASP A 428 -5.54 5.41 -4.90
N GLU A 429 -6.62 5.76 -4.18
CA GLU A 429 -7.18 7.11 -4.24
C GLU A 429 -6.25 8.16 -3.63
N ILE A 430 -6.03 9.24 -4.36
CA ILE A 430 -5.26 10.39 -3.90
C ILE A 430 -6.09 11.66 -4.15
N PRO A 431 -6.98 12.02 -3.23
CA PRO A 431 -7.75 13.24 -3.37
C PRO A 431 -6.86 14.48 -3.35
N SER A 432 -7.19 15.48 -4.16
CA SER A 432 -6.45 16.75 -4.24
C SER A 432 -6.34 17.50 -2.89
N VAL A 433 -7.32 17.29 -2.00
CA VAL A 433 -7.27 17.84 -0.64
C VAL A 433 -6.11 17.26 0.18
N ILE A 434 -5.73 16.00 -0.07
CA ILE A 434 -4.59 15.35 0.59
C ILE A 434 -3.27 15.79 -0.06
N ASP A 435 -3.21 15.95 -1.38
CA ASP A 435 -2.08 16.61 -2.05
C ASP A 435 -1.82 18.00 -1.45
N THR A 436 -2.89 18.74 -1.13
CA THR A 436 -2.81 20.06 -0.47
C THR A 436 -2.23 19.95 0.95
N LEU A 437 -2.65 18.97 1.75
CA LEU A 437 -2.05 18.71 3.08
C LEU A 437 -0.55 18.41 2.96
N MET A 438 -0.18 17.50 2.05
CA MET A 438 1.23 17.19 1.82
C MET A 438 2.04 18.41 1.44
N LEU A 439 1.54 19.26 0.54
CA LEU A 439 2.22 20.53 0.19
C LEU A 439 2.34 21.49 1.37
N LYS A 440 1.32 21.60 2.23
CA LYS A 440 1.41 22.41 3.46
C LYS A 440 2.50 21.89 4.40
N ILE A 441 2.61 20.56 4.57
CA ILE A 441 3.68 19.94 5.37
C ILE A 441 5.06 20.24 4.78
N LEU A 442 5.24 20.00 3.48
CA LEU A 442 6.52 20.15 2.78
C LEU A 442 7.04 21.60 2.76
N ARG A 443 6.14 22.57 2.63
CA ARG A 443 6.47 24.00 2.60
C ARG A 443 6.66 24.63 3.98
N SER A 444 6.42 23.89 5.05
CA SER A 444 6.58 24.41 6.41
C SER A 444 8.06 24.54 6.80
N LYS A 445 8.44 25.64 7.45
CA LYS A 445 9.82 25.89 7.90
C LYS A 445 10.28 24.95 9.02
N GLY A 446 9.38 24.44 9.85
CA GLY A 446 9.69 23.54 10.96
C GLY A 446 8.85 22.28 10.91
N GLN A 447 9.17 21.32 11.77
CA GLN A 447 8.33 20.14 11.98
C GLN A 447 6.94 20.59 12.43
N LYS A 448 5.91 20.19 11.68
CA LYS A 448 4.50 20.45 12.01
C LYS A 448 3.87 19.21 12.62
N THR A 449 2.94 19.43 13.53
CA THR A 449 2.16 18.37 14.18
C THR A 449 0.78 18.25 13.53
N VAL A 450 0.06 17.20 13.85
CA VAL A 450 -1.34 16.98 13.46
C VAL A 450 -2.30 18.09 13.92
N ARG A 451 -1.84 19.00 14.78
CA ARG A 451 -2.60 20.17 15.28
C ARG A 451 -2.22 21.48 14.59
N SER A 452 -1.28 21.43 13.62
CA SER A 452 -0.69 22.66 13.04
C SER A 452 -1.49 23.23 11.87
N PHE A 453 -2.42 22.49 11.30
CA PHE A 453 -3.14 22.91 10.10
C PHE A 453 -4.65 22.91 10.36
N GLU A 454 -5.25 24.09 10.31
CA GLU A 454 -6.69 24.22 10.33
C GLU A 454 -7.33 23.45 9.13
N GLY A 455 -8.42 22.75 9.38
CA GLY A 455 -9.08 21.90 8.39
C GLY A 455 -8.42 20.54 8.13
N TYR A 456 -7.32 20.20 8.84
CA TYR A 456 -6.63 18.92 8.72
C TYR A 456 -6.33 18.31 10.09
N PRO A 457 -7.36 17.91 10.85
CA PRO A 457 -7.15 17.24 12.14
C PRO A 457 -6.47 15.88 11.98
N GLN A 458 -5.99 15.31 13.07
CA GLN A 458 -5.31 14.02 13.06
C GLN A 458 -6.14 12.90 12.43
N PHE A 459 -7.43 12.88 12.71
CA PHE A 459 -8.37 11.89 12.19
C PHE A 459 -9.40 12.58 11.30
N MET A 460 -9.39 12.25 10.02
CA MET A 460 -10.22 12.84 8.98
C MET A 460 -11.04 11.76 8.29
N SER A 461 -12.26 12.10 7.88
CA SER A 461 -13.06 11.32 6.96
C SER A 461 -13.12 12.05 5.62
N TYR A 462 -12.91 11.32 4.53
CA TYR A 462 -13.01 11.89 3.19
C TYR A 462 -14.43 11.76 2.65
N ASN A 463 -14.98 12.86 2.19
CA ASN A 463 -16.27 12.90 1.54
C ASN A 463 -16.07 12.95 0.02
N SER A 464 -16.39 11.85 -0.66
CA SER A 464 -16.22 11.72 -2.12
C SER A 464 -17.14 12.65 -2.93
N THR A 465 -18.29 13.07 -2.37
CA THR A 465 -19.23 13.99 -3.02
C THR A 465 -18.71 15.43 -2.96
N THR A 466 -18.33 15.90 -1.77
CA THR A 466 -17.85 17.28 -1.57
C THR A 466 -16.37 17.46 -1.89
N LYS A 467 -15.62 16.37 -2.07
CA LYS A 467 -14.16 16.33 -2.27
C LYS A 467 -13.37 16.99 -1.12
N LYS A 468 -13.94 17.01 0.08
CA LYS A 468 -13.36 17.60 1.30
C LYS A 468 -13.04 16.52 2.33
N VAL A 469 -12.27 16.90 3.33
CA VAL A 469 -12.06 16.13 4.55
C VAL A 469 -12.71 16.85 5.71
N ASP A 470 -13.38 16.08 6.56
CA ASP A 470 -14.01 16.55 7.79
C ASP A 470 -13.41 15.80 9.00
N PRO A 471 -13.45 16.35 10.21
CA PRO A 471 -13.08 15.59 11.40
C PRO A 471 -13.92 14.32 11.50
N VAL A 472 -13.28 13.20 11.86
CA VAL A 472 -14.02 11.96 12.11
C VAL A 472 -15.04 12.18 13.22
N ALA A 473 -16.30 11.83 12.95
CA ALA A 473 -17.40 11.87 13.92
C ALA A 473 -17.36 10.65 14.86
N GLU A 474 -18.26 10.65 15.84
CA GLU A 474 -18.48 9.49 16.72
C GLU A 474 -18.96 8.26 15.93
N PRO A 475 -18.87 7.05 16.52
CA PRO A 475 -19.21 5.82 15.81
C PRO A 475 -20.61 5.92 15.17
N LEU A 476 -20.68 5.63 13.88
CA LEU A 476 -21.95 5.42 13.22
C LEU A 476 -22.55 4.09 13.70
N PRO A 477 -23.87 3.95 13.83
CA PRO A 477 -24.49 2.66 14.05
C PRO A 477 -23.99 1.66 12.99
N SER A 478 -23.65 0.45 13.43
CA SER A 478 -23.24 -0.64 12.54
C SER A 478 -24.25 -0.80 11.39
N GLY A 479 -23.83 -0.60 10.15
CA GLY A 479 -24.66 -0.80 8.96
C GLY A 479 -24.58 0.27 7.85
N THR A 480 -23.86 1.37 8.05
CA THR A 480 -23.71 2.40 7.01
C THR A 480 -22.31 2.37 6.41
N LEU A 481 -22.08 1.47 5.47
CA LEU A 481 -20.89 1.49 4.62
C LEU A 481 -21.20 2.28 3.35
N GLY A 482 -20.53 3.41 3.16
CA GLY A 482 -20.56 4.15 1.89
C GLY A 482 -19.90 3.32 0.79
N GLY A 483 -20.58 3.18 -0.33
CA GLY A 483 -20.10 2.44 -1.50
C GLY A 483 -18.71 2.91 -1.94
N ILE A 484 -17.80 1.98 -2.14
CA ILE A 484 -16.41 2.22 -2.53
C ILE A 484 -16.29 2.02 -4.04
N SER A 485 -16.24 3.12 -4.76
CA SER A 485 -15.79 3.12 -6.16
C SER A 485 -14.32 3.53 -6.20
N GLY A 486 -13.41 2.63 -6.57
CA GLY A 486 -11.99 3.00 -6.76
C GLY A 486 -10.92 1.93 -6.51
N LEU A 487 -11.30 0.72 -6.15
CA LEU A 487 -10.35 -0.39 -5.89
C LEU A 487 -9.70 -0.99 -7.16
N THR A 488 -10.11 -0.57 -8.35
CA THR A 488 -9.90 -1.29 -9.61
C THR A 488 -8.46 -1.41 -10.10
N ASN A 489 -7.57 -0.45 -9.87
CA ASN A 489 -6.27 -0.46 -10.55
C ASN A 489 -5.10 -1.08 -9.77
N LEU A 490 -5.12 -1.08 -8.45
CA LEU A 490 -4.06 -1.73 -7.63
C LEU A 490 -4.41 -3.17 -7.26
N MET A 491 -5.69 -3.47 -7.16
CA MET A 491 -6.17 -4.83 -7.02
C MET A 491 -5.76 -5.69 -8.22
N ASN A 492 -5.53 -5.13 -9.41
CA ASN A 492 -5.09 -5.88 -10.57
C ASN A 492 -3.71 -6.53 -10.40
N ILE A 493 -2.81 -5.99 -9.58
CA ILE A 493 -1.50 -6.61 -9.31
C ILE A 493 -1.64 -7.74 -8.28
N PHE A 494 -2.32 -7.49 -7.16
CA PHE A 494 -2.58 -8.52 -6.14
C PHE A 494 -3.81 -9.36 -6.46
N SER A 495 -4.79 -8.82 -7.23
CA SER A 495 -5.92 -9.59 -7.71
C SER A 495 -5.49 -10.69 -8.67
N SER A 496 -4.38 -10.53 -9.41
CA SER A 496 -3.86 -11.63 -10.20
C SER A 496 -3.52 -12.85 -9.34
N LEU A 497 -2.85 -12.64 -8.20
CA LEU A 497 -2.56 -13.73 -7.26
C LEU A 497 -3.82 -14.24 -6.54
N PHE A 498 -4.68 -13.32 -6.14
CA PHE A 498 -6.00 -13.62 -5.57
C PHE A 498 -6.90 -14.35 -6.57
N LYS A 499 -6.98 -13.88 -7.81
CA LYS A 499 -7.71 -14.51 -8.90
C LYS A 499 -7.11 -15.89 -9.24
N ILE A 500 -5.79 -16.08 -9.16
CA ILE A 500 -5.16 -17.41 -9.29
C ILE A 500 -5.73 -18.36 -8.24
N ILE A 501 -5.72 -17.99 -6.99
CA ILE A 501 -6.19 -18.81 -5.88
C ILE A 501 -7.69 -19.09 -6.03
N THR A 502 -8.48 -18.06 -6.31
CA THR A 502 -9.94 -18.16 -6.41
C THR A 502 -10.39 -18.93 -7.66
N ASN A 503 -9.74 -18.71 -8.80
CA ASN A 503 -10.08 -19.41 -10.05
C ASN A 503 -9.59 -20.85 -10.09
N ILE A 504 -8.58 -21.22 -9.32
CA ILE A 504 -8.26 -22.60 -9.03
C ILE A 504 -9.51 -23.32 -8.52
N PHE A 505 -10.25 -22.69 -7.61
CA PHE A 505 -11.51 -23.23 -7.09
C PHE A 505 -12.65 -23.20 -8.11
N LEU A 506 -12.81 -22.12 -8.87
CA LEU A 506 -13.90 -21.99 -9.85
C LEU A 506 -13.80 -23.00 -10.98
N VAL A 507 -12.62 -23.23 -11.54
CA VAL A 507 -12.40 -24.23 -12.60
C VAL A 507 -12.66 -25.66 -12.09
N ILE A 508 -12.36 -25.91 -10.81
CA ILE A 508 -12.57 -27.22 -10.16
C ILE A 508 -14.06 -27.52 -9.98
N PHE A 509 -14.86 -26.54 -9.60
CA PHE A 509 -16.20 -26.76 -9.11
C PHE A 509 -17.32 -26.35 -10.07
N ALA A 510 -17.07 -25.45 -11.04
CA ALA A 510 -18.10 -25.03 -12.00
C ALA A 510 -18.58 -26.13 -12.97
N GLN A 511 -17.82 -27.21 -13.15
CA GLN A 511 -18.21 -28.32 -14.04
C GLN A 511 -18.90 -29.51 -13.33
N GLN A 512 -18.95 -29.53 -12.00
CA GLN A 512 -19.77 -30.54 -11.29
C GLN A 512 -21.25 -30.14 -11.23
N ALA A 513 -21.59 -28.92 -11.67
CA ALA A 513 -22.97 -28.40 -11.70
C ALA A 513 -23.63 -28.46 -13.10
N GLN A 514 -22.97 -29.06 -14.11
CA GLN A 514 -23.55 -29.48 -15.39
C GLN A 514 -23.57 -30.99 -15.49
#